data_c369b221505a4b227be174b852d04b52
#
_entry.id   c369b221505a4b227be174b852d04b52
#
_cell.length_a   1.000
_cell.length_b   1.000
_cell.length_c   1.000
_cell.angle_alpha   90.00
_cell.angle_beta   90.00
_cell.angle_gamma   90.00
#
_symmetry.space_group_name_H-M   'P 1'
#
loop_
_entity.id
_entity.type
_entity.pdbx_description
1 polymer ?
#
loop_
_entity_poly.entity_id
_entity_poly.type
_entity_poly.pdbx_seq_one_letter_code
_entity_poly.pdbx_strand_id
1 'polypeptide(L)'
;MLLKLGNLTLLLSFIFIIYAFIALGIGNFLKRENFIISGKRALILSFIFILIASIYLLIALIIKDYSIYYVAIQVSNSTPIIYRIAGFWAGMDGSMLFWNLIYGIYLMFFINSNLKNYKSVYNFSLFSLSLVYVFFISVLFLFSNPFRETPQIVEDGRGLNPLLYTWWMHVHPLSLYLGYTGIAIPFGIIIGMLLSKHFDSEIFRELKKWTILPWIFLTLGIYFGGRWAYLELGWGGYWAWDPVENASFIPWLTLTALIHSLILSEKFDMFKMWNVFLSVITFVFVILGTYITRSGALISVHSFAQSEIGPIFFGFMIFILIFGFVLLFLNYKNLKSSKMIENLISREGFFLLNNWILLIIAFIVAFGTLFPFISNMIIGHQVVVGPVFFEKSTYIPFIIMLFLMAFAPYIPYYKLPKNYYRKFFIPTILSAITIIIVYLIFREFDVITMLALFSIALIIYNFIFFERTIRPGLIVHLGVAILSIGIITNALFKQRKEIILNKGESVQFLNYVITYKDVKSGFKGDYFYNDIKLEIKYNGKIIESNPELRFYHKWNMKTPEVDIITTLKGDIYIAVGEVDEENKRLH
;
A
#
# COMPACT_ATOMS: atom_id res chain seq x y z
N MET A 1 -8.99 28.22 -21.40
CA MET A 1 -10.19 28.40 -20.53
C MET A 1 -10.08 27.49 -19.31
N LEU A 2 -9.87 26.18 -19.46
CA LEU A 2 -9.79 25.20 -18.35
C LEU A 2 -8.70 25.54 -17.33
N LEU A 3 -7.55 26.01 -17.77
CA LEU A 3 -6.46 26.48 -16.92
C LEU A 3 -6.90 27.54 -15.89
N LYS A 4 -7.58 28.59 -16.35
CA LYS A 4 -8.06 29.71 -15.50
C LYS A 4 -9.16 29.23 -14.53
N LEU A 5 -10.11 28.43 -15.01
CA LEU A 5 -11.21 27.89 -14.20
C LEU A 5 -10.69 26.88 -13.19
N GLY A 6 -9.71 26.05 -13.54
CA GLY A 6 -9.05 25.14 -12.64
C GLY A 6 -8.35 25.87 -11.47
N ASN A 7 -7.56 26.90 -11.78
CA ASN A 7 -6.91 27.74 -10.77
C ASN A 7 -7.93 28.44 -9.84
N LEU A 8 -9.02 28.97 -10.41
CA LEU A 8 -10.08 29.61 -9.61
C LEU A 8 -10.74 28.61 -8.66
N THR A 9 -11.04 27.40 -9.12
CA THR A 9 -11.67 26.38 -8.27
C THR A 9 -10.73 25.89 -7.15
N LEU A 10 -9.43 25.76 -7.41
CA LEU A 10 -8.45 25.46 -6.36
C LEU A 10 -8.35 26.58 -5.33
N LEU A 11 -8.32 27.85 -5.77
CA LEU A 11 -8.31 29.01 -4.87
C LEU A 11 -9.58 29.03 -3.98
N LEU A 12 -10.75 28.83 -4.57
CA LEU A 12 -12.00 28.79 -3.81
C LEU A 12 -12.00 27.63 -2.81
N SER A 13 -11.56 26.44 -3.21
CA SER A 13 -11.41 25.30 -2.29
C SER A 13 -10.49 25.64 -1.11
N PHE A 14 -9.35 26.28 -1.38
CA PHE A 14 -8.39 26.70 -0.37
C PHE A 14 -8.98 27.71 0.62
N ILE A 15 -9.72 28.72 0.14
CA ILE A 15 -10.39 29.69 1.01
C ILE A 15 -11.43 29.01 1.88
N PHE A 16 -12.28 28.15 1.28
CA PHE A 16 -13.35 27.49 2.03
C PHE A 16 -12.84 26.49 3.06
N ILE A 17 -11.72 25.79 2.80
CA ILE A 17 -11.17 24.85 3.79
C ILE A 17 -10.54 25.58 4.98
N ILE A 18 -9.84 26.69 4.75
CA ILE A 18 -9.31 27.52 5.84
C ILE A 18 -10.45 28.06 6.70
N TYR A 19 -11.50 28.59 6.08
CA TYR A 19 -12.68 29.05 6.81
C TYR A 19 -13.34 27.91 7.59
N ALA A 20 -13.50 26.72 6.97
CA ALA A 20 -14.08 25.56 7.62
C ALA A 20 -13.30 25.16 8.90
N PHE A 21 -11.97 25.10 8.80
CA PHE A 21 -11.10 24.78 9.93
C PHE A 21 -11.26 25.78 11.07
N ILE A 22 -11.19 27.09 10.78
CA ILE A 22 -11.35 28.16 11.77
C ILE A 22 -12.74 28.11 12.41
N ALA A 23 -13.80 28.01 11.58
CA ALA A 23 -15.17 27.97 12.06
C ALA A 23 -15.46 26.74 12.92
N LEU A 24 -14.98 25.54 12.51
CA LEU A 24 -15.10 24.32 13.32
C LEU A 24 -14.31 24.45 14.63
N GLY A 25 -13.14 25.07 14.63
CA GLY A 25 -12.36 25.35 15.84
C GLY A 25 -13.13 26.27 16.80
N ILE A 26 -13.54 27.45 16.34
CA ILE A 26 -14.33 28.40 17.14
C ILE A 26 -15.60 27.72 17.67
N GLY A 27 -16.33 27.00 16.80
CA GLY A 27 -17.57 26.33 17.15
C GLY A 27 -17.40 25.28 18.24
N ASN A 28 -16.35 24.46 18.17
CA ASN A 28 -16.09 23.41 19.16
C ASN A 28 -15.57 23.97 20.50
N PHE A 29 -14.54 24.83 20.46
CA PHE A 29 -13.90 25.33 21.71
C PHE A 29 -14.74 26.37 22.42
N LEU A 30 -15.50 27.22 21.71
CA LEU A 30 -16.40 28.22 22.29
C LEU A 30 -17.86 27.75 22.37
N LYS A 31 -18.13 26.49 22.02
CA LYS A 31 -19.49 25.88 22.06
C LYS A 31 -20.53 26.67 21.24
N ARG A 32 -20.14 27.21 20.07
CA ARG A 32 -20.99 28.01 19.19
C ARG A 32 -21.50 27.17 18.02
N GLU A 33 -22.73 26.68 18.11
CA GLU A 33 -23.31 25.74 17.12
C GLU A 33 -23.38 26.33 15.71
N ASN A 34 -23.70 27.63 15.56
CA ASN A 34 -23.74 28.27 14.24
C ASN A 34 -22.42 28.20 13.51
N PHE A 35 -21.28 28.31 14.21
CA PHE A 35 -19.96 28.15 13.60
C PHE A 35 -19.68 26.70 13.17
N ILE A 36 -20.16 25.71 13.93
CA ILE A 36 -20.04 24.30 13.54
C ILE A 36 -20.82 24.03 12.25
N ILE A 37 -22.07 24.54 12.16
CA ILE A 37 -22.92 24.38 10.97
C ILE A 37 -22.27 25.09 9.76
N SER A 38 -21.81 26.32 9.95
CA SER A 38 -21.15 27.10 8.90
C SER A 38 -19.85 26.44 8.42
N GLY A 39 -19.00 25.99 9.36
CA GLY A 39 -17.76 25.30 9.05
C GLY A 39 -18.00 23.99 8.30
N LYS A 40 -19.01 23.21 8.68
CA LYS A 40 -19.42 22.00 7.96
C LYS A 40 -19.87 22.30 6.52
N ARG A 41 -20.66 23.37 6.30
CA ARG A 41 -21.08 23.81 4.95
C ARG A 41 -19.86 24.22 4.11
N ALA A 42 -18.93 24.95 4.69
CA ALA A 42 -17.72 25.37 4.03
C ALA A 42 -16.81 24.19 3.65
N LEU A 43 -16.74 23.15 4.49
CA LEU A 43 -16.02 21.91 4.19
C LEU A 43 -16.64 21.19 2.98
N ILE A 44 -17.97 21.14 2.88
CA ILE A 44 -18.69 20.61 1.72
C ILE A 44 -18.40 21.44 0.47
N LEU A 45 -18.42 22.77 0.57
CA LEU A 45 -18.10 23.64 -0.56
C LEU A 45 -16.65 23.48 -1.02
N SER A 46 -15.70 23.37 -0.10
CA SER A 46 -14.30 23.07 -0.44
C SER A 46 -14.18 21.79 -1.26
N PHE A 47 -14.86 20.71 -0.85
CA PHE A 47 -14.90 19.46 -1.60
C PHE A 47 -15.54 19.62 -2.99
N ILE A 48 -16.65 20.36 -3.09
CA ILE A 48 -17.30 20.62 -4.40
C ILE A 48 -16.32 21.30 -5.37
N PHE A 49 -15.53 22.27 -4.90
CA PHE A 49 -14.54 22.94 -5.74
C PHE A 49 -13.37 22.01 -6.14
N ILE A 50 -12.92 21.10 -5.24
CA ILE A 50 -11.96 20.04 -5.61
C ILE A 50 -12.54 19.10 -6.66
N LEU A 51 -13.80 18.71 -6.53
CA LEU A 51 -14.49 17.87 -7.52
C LEU A 51 -14.55 18.56 -8.90
N ILE A 52 -14.91 19.85 -8.93
CA ILE A 52 -14.96 20.63 -10.17
C ILE A 52 -13.55 20.77 -10.78
N ALA A 53 -12.52 21.06 -9.98
CA ALA A 53 -11.13 21.10 -10.43
C ALA A 53 -10.70 19.75 -11.02
N SER A 54 -11.08 18.64 -10.39
CA SER A 54 -10.81 17.29 -10.87
C SER A 54 -11.46 17.02 -12.23
N ILE A 55 -12.71 17.45 -12.42
CA ILE A 55 -13.42 17.34 -13.70
C ILE A 55 -12.70 18.18 -14.78
N TYR A 56 -12.28 19.40 -14.47
CA TYR A 56 -11.56 20.25 -15.43
C TYR A 56 -10.23 19.63 -15.87
N LEU A 57 -9.45 19.07 -14.92
CA LEU A 57 -8.20 18.38 -15.26
C LEU A 57 -8.46 17.13 -16.10
N LEU A 58 -9.48 16.35 -15.77
CA LEU A 58 -9.84 15.16 -16.54
C LEU A 58 -10.27 15.51 -17.97
N ILE A 59 -11.08 16.55 -18.15
CA ILE A 59 -11.45 17.05 -19.47
C ILE A 59 -10.19 17.48 -20.23
N ALA A 60 -9.30 18.27 -19.62
CA ALA A 60 -8.07 18.75 -20.25
C ALA A 60 -7.17 17.59 -20.73
N LEU A 61 -7.04 16.52 -19.93
CA LEU A 61 -6.30 15.30 -20.31
C LEU A 61 -6.95 14.58 -21.49
N ILE A 62 -8.28 14.47 -21.50
CA ILE A 62 -9.02 13.79 -22.57
C ILE A 62 -8.89 14.55 -23.90
N ILE A 63 -9.05 15.87 -23.89
CA ILE A 63 -8.97 16.69 -25.11
C ILE A 63 -7.53 17.08 -25.49
N LYS A 64 -6.53 16.73 -24.65
CA LYS A 64 -5.10 17.04 -24.83
C LYS A 64 -4.84 18.56 -24.87
N ASP A 65 -5.36 19.29 -23.87
CA ASP A 65 -5.13 20.73 -23.74
C ASP A 65 -3.68 21.00 -23.27
N TYR A 66 -2.76 21.03 -24.23
CA TYR A 66 -1.32 21.23 -23.96
C TYR A 66 -0.99 22.68 -23.51
N SER A 67 -1.95 23.58 -23.39
CA SER A 67 -1.75 24.84 -22.68
C SER A 67 -1.50 24.64 -21.19
N ILE A 68 -1.89 23.47 -20.66
CA ILE A 68 -1.68 23.05 -19.28
C ILE A 68 -0.42 22.17 -19.22
N TYR A 69 0.59 22.61 -18.49
CA TYR A 69 1.88 21.95 -18.38
C TYR A 69 1.78 20.48 -17.94
N TYR A 70 0.91 20.20 -16.97
CA TYR A 70 0.66 18.84 -16.52
C TYR A 70 0.18 17.92 -17.65
N VAL A 71 -0.73 18.42 -18.49
CA VAL A 71 -1.25 17.65 -19.63
C VAL A 71 -0.15 17.39 -20.65
N ALA A 72 0.66 18.42 -20.96
CA ALA A 72 1.78 18.29 -21.90
C ALA A 72 2.82 17.23 -21.47
N ILE A 73 3.00 17.02 -20.17
CA ILE A 73 3.91 15.98 -19.67
C ILE A 73 3.27 14.60 -19.66
N GLN A 74 1.99 14.48 -19.29
CA GLN A 74 1.35 13.19 -19.03
C GLN A 74 0.67 12.56 -20.26
N VAL A 75 0.40 13.31 -21.30
CA VAL A 75 -0.35 12.83 -22.46
C VAL A 75 0.36 13.21 -23.75
N SER A 76 0.48 12.26 -24.70
CA SER A 76 0.91 12.50 -26.08
C SER A 76 -0.26 12.35 -27.07
N ASN A 77 -0.03 12.70 -28.34
CA ASN A 77 -1.02 12.52 -29.39
C ASN A 77 -1.40 11.05 -29.60
N SER A 78 -0.45 10.14 -29.40
CA SER A 78 -0.62 8.69 -29.52
C SER A 78 -1.24 8.04 -28.27
N THR A 79 -1.30 8.73 -27.12
CA THR A 79 -1.82 8.15 -25.86
C THR A 79 -3.28 7.73 -25.98
N PRO A 80 -3.65 6.44 -25.82
CA PRO A 80 -5.03 5.97 -25.82
C PRO A 80 -5.87 6.62 -24.72
N ILE A 81 -7.17 6.79 -24.97
CA ILE A 81 -8.08 7.52 -24.06
C ILE A 81 -8.08 6.97 -22.62
N ILE A 82 -8.00 5.65 -22.45
CA ILE A 82 -7.96 5.01 -21.12
C ILE A 82 -6.73 5.44 -20.33
N TYR A 83 -5.59 5.59 -20.97
CA TYR A 83 -4.35 6.05 -20.34
C TYR A 83 -4.30 7.57 -20.18
N ARG A 84 -5.05 8.35 -20.99
CA ARG A 84 -5.26 9.78 -20.70
C ARG A 84 -6.01 9.98 -19.38
N ILE A 85 -7.03 9.14 -19.11
CA ILE A 85 -7.74 9.14 -17.83
C ILE A 85 -6.77 8.76 -16.69
N ALA A 86 -5.95 7.74 -16.87
CA ALA A 86 -4.92 7.35 -15.90
C ALA A 86 -3.88 8.46 -15.66
N GLY A 87 -3.63 9.29 -16.65
CA GLY A 87 -2.82 10.50 -16.54
C GLY A 87 -3.24 11.42 -15.37
N PHE A 88 -4.49 11.37 -14.93
CA PHE A 88 -4.97 12.14 -13.79
C PHE A 88 -4.18 11.87 -12.51
N TRP A 89 -3.82 10.62 -12.23
CA TRP A 89 -3.05 10.23 -11.03
C TRP A 89 -1.62 9.79 -11.31
N ALA A 90 -1.18 9.78 -12.57
CA ALA A 90 0.13 9.28 -12.96
C ALA A 90 1.30 10.19 -12.54
N GLY A 91 1.08 11.49 -12.51
CA GLY A 91 2.11 12.48 -12.17
C GLY A 91 1.89 13.14 -10.82
N MET A 92 2.89 13.91 -10.36
CA MET A 92 2.91 14.56 -9.05
C MET A 92 1.67 15.41 -8.78
N ASP A 93 1.44 16.42 -9.62
CA ASP A 93 0.44 17.46 -9.36
C ASP A 93 -0.99 16.91 -9.46
N GLY A 94 -1.26 16.11 -10.50
CA GLY A 94 -2.56 15.46 -10.64
C GLY A 94 -2.85 14.46 -9.54
N SER A 95 -1.84 13.71 -9.09
CA SER A 95 -1.99 12.77 -7.98
C SER A 95 -2.28 13.47 -6.65
N MET A 96 -1.80 14.70 -6.44
CA MET A 96 -2.16 15.51 -5.27
C MET A 96 -3.61 15.98 -5.34
N LEU A 97 -4.09 16.38 -6.54
CA LEU A 97 -5.51 16.69 -6.72
C LEU A 97 -6.38 15.45 -6.50
N PHE A 98 -5.95 14.29 -7.01
CA PHE A 98 -6.63 13.01 -6.81
C PHE A 98 -6.69 12.59 -5.33
N TRP A 99 -5.60 12.78 -4.57
CA TRP A 99 -5.60 12.59 -3.12
C TRP A 99 -6.66 13.43 -2.42
N ASN A 100 -6.72 14.73 -2.74
CA ASN A 100 -7.69 15.65 -2.17
C ASN A 100 -9.14 15.29 -2.57
N LEU A 101 -9.35 14.80 -3.78
CA LEU A 101 -10.64 14.31 -4.25
C LEU A 101 -11.10 13.09 -3.41
N ILE A 102 -10.26 12.08 -3.26
CA ILE A 102 -10.58 10.88 -2.47
C ILE A 102 -10.80 11.25 -1.00
N TYR A 103 -9.95 12.12 -0.44
CA TYR A 103 -10.11 12.59 0.93
C TYR A 103 -11.46 13.28 1.14
N GLY A 104 -11.85 14.15 0.21
CA GLY A 104 -13.16 14.80 0.22
C GLY A 104 -14.32 13.82 0.13
N ILE A 105 -14.20 12.76 -0.69
CA ILE A 105 -15.19 11.68 -0.76
C ILE A 105 -15.33 10.99 0.60
N TYR A 106 -14.23 10.62 1.26
CA TYR A 106 -14.25 10.06 2.61
C TYR A 106 -14.91 11.00 3.62
N LEU A 107 -14.63 12.31 3.53
CA LEU A 107 -15.28 13.32 4.38
C LEU A 107 -16.79 13.38 4.15
N MET A 108 -17.27 13.29 2.90
CA MET A 108 -18.70 13.30 2.60
C MET A 108 -19.40 12.06 3.19
N PHE A 109 -18.78 10.89 3.13
CA PHE A 109 -19.28 9.71 3.82
C PHE A 109 -19.23 9.86 5.34
N PHE A 110 -18.14 10.40 5.90
CA PHE A 110 -17.98 10.63 7.33
C PHE A 110 -19.03 11.62 7.88
N ILE A 111 -19.31 12.70 7.15
CA ILE A 111 -20.36 13.67 7.49
C ILE A 111 -21.72 12.98 7.68
N ASN A 112 -21.97 11.86 7.01
CA ASN A 112 -23.21 11.09 7.10
C ASN A 112 -23.11 9.84 7.97
N SER A 113 -22.02 9.66 8.72
CA SER A 113 -21.81 8.50 9.59
C SER A 113 -22.68 8.50 10.85
N ASN A 114 -22.80 7.32 11.47
CA ASN A 114 -23.52 7.15 12.74
C ASN A 114 -22.84 7.86 13.93
N LEU A 115 -21.60 8.30 13.75
CA LEU A 115 -20.86 9.06 14.77
C LEU A 115 -21.55 10.38 15.16
N LYS A 116 -22.49 10.88 14.34
CA LYS A 116 -23.37 12.02 14.67
C LYS A 116 -24.10 11.88 16.01
N ASN A 117 -24.41 10.65 16.41
CA ASN A 117 -25.07 10.37 17.69
C ASN A 117 -24.18 10.76 18.87
N TYR A 118 -22.88 10.87 18.68
CA TYR A 118 -21.87 11.32 19.64
C TYR A 118 -21.40 12.73 19.30
N LYS A 119 -22.32 13.72 19.42
CA LYS A 119 -22.19 15.10 18.91
C LYS A 119 -20.80 15.72 19.19
N SER A 120 -20.28 15.57 20.40
CA SER A 120 -18.99 16.15 20.80
C SER A 120 -17.82 15.48 20.03
N VAL A 121 -17.76 14.15 20.04
CA VAL A 121 -16.72 13.39 19.30
C VAL A 121 -16.79 13.69 17.81
N TYR A 122 -17.99 13.66 17.23
CA TYR A 122 -18.22 13.93 15.82
C TYR A 122 -17.73 15.33 15.41
N ASN A 123 -18.06 16.36 16.18
CA ASN A 123 -17.68 17.73 15.87
C ASN A 123 -16.16 17.94 15.99
N PHE A 124 -15.50 17.40 17.02
CA PHE A 124 -14.05 17.43 17.15
C PHE A 124 -13.35 16.57 16.11
N SER A 125 -13.97 15.46 15.66
CA SER A 125 -13.45 14.68 14.53
C SER A 125 -13.49 15.50 13.24
N LEU A 126 -14.59 16.22 12.94
CA LEU A 126 -14.66 17.12 11.78
C LEU A 126 -13.59 18.22 11.84
N PHE A 127 -13.36 18.80 13.02
CA PHE A 127 -12.27 19.77 13.23
C PHE A 127 -10.91 19.15 12.89
N SER A 128 -10.62 17.97 13.43
CA SER A 128 -9.33 17.27 13.21
C SER A 128 -9.14 16.87 11.75
N LEU A 129 -10.20 16.38 11.11
CA LEU A 129 -10.19 16.03 9.68
C LEU A 129 -10.04 17.27 8.81
N SER A 130 -10.65 18.41 9.20
CA SER A 130 -10.44 19.67 8.47
C SER A 130 -8.99 20.17 8.56
N LEU A 131 -8.29 19.97 9.68
CA LEU A 131 -6.85 20.28 9.82
C LEU A 131 -6.01 19.50 8.80
N VAL A 132 -6.25 18.19 8.69
CA VAL A 132 -5.56 17.35 7.69
C VAL A 132 -5.89 17.81 6.27
N TYR A 133 -7.13 18.17 6.00
CA TYR A 133 -7.55 18.63 4.67
C TYR A 133 -6.97 20.01 4.32
N VAL A 134 -6.86 20.92 5.29
CA VAL A 134 -6.12 22.20 5.12
C VAL A 134 -4.70 21.92 4.66
N PHE A 135 -3.99 20.98 5.29
CA PHE A 135 -2.63 20.64 4.89
C PHE A 135 -2.56 20.18 3.44
N PHE A 136 -3.37 19.19 3.04
CA PHE A 136 -3.31 18.63 1.68
C PHE A 136 -3.76 19.62 0.60
N ILE A 137 -4.80 20.42 0.86
CA ILE A 137 -5.23 21.48 -0.08
C ILE A 137 -4.17 22.60 -0.16
N SER A 138 -3.51 22.95 0.94
CA SER A 138 -2.42 23.93 0.94
C SER A 138 -1.25 23.44 0.08
N VAL A 139 -0.85 22.18 0.24
CA VAL A 139 0.21 21.58 -0.61
C VAL A 139 -0.22 21.59 -2.08
N LEU A 140 -1.45 21.19 -2.38
CA LEU A 140 -1.98 21.19 -3.73
C LEU A 140 -1.97 22.59 -4.35
N PHE A 141 -2.48 23.60 -3.65
CA PHE A 141 -2.64 24.95 -4.18
C PHE A 141 -1.30 25.68 -4.31
N LEU A 142 -0.43 25.59 -3.30
CA LEU A 142 0.80 26.39 -3.23
C LEU A 142 2.00 25.73 -3.94
N PHE A 143 2.09 24.40 -3.94
CA PHE A 143 3.31 23.69 -4.36
C PHE A 143 3.09 22.68 -5.49
N SER A 144 1.89 22.13 -5.65
CA SER A 144 1.63 21.01 -6.56
C SER A 144 0.36 21.25 -7.41
N ASN A 145 0.28 22.44 -7.97
CA ASN A 145 -0.88 22.87 -8.75
C ASN A 145 -0.83 22.31 -10.19
N PRO A 146 -1.77 21.45 -10.60
CA PRO A 146 -1.78 20.87 -11.94
C PRO A 146 -2.18 21.86 -13.05
N PHE A 147 -2.73 23.04 -12.70
CA PHE A 147 -3.15 24.07 -13.66
C PHE A 147 -2.08 25.14 -13.85
N ARG A 148 -0.81 24.74 -14.05
CA ARG A 148 0.27 25.64 -14.45
C ARG A 148 0.30 25.74 -15.98
N GLU A 149 0.61 26.92 -16.48
CA GLU A 149 0.74 27.19 -17.91
C GLU A 149 2.00 26.50 -18.46
N THR A 150 1.89 25.97 -19.68
CA THR A 150 3.03 25.39 -20.38
C THR A 150 4.00 26.50 -20.80
N PRO A 151 5.29 26.44 -20.43
CA PRO A 151 6.26 27.51 -20.73
C PRO A 151 6.46 27.75 -22.23
N GLN A 152 6.30 26.72 -23.05
CA GLN A 152 6.43 26.78 -24.52
C GLN A 152 5.29 26.01 -25.16
N ILE A 153 4.77 26.52 -26.28
CA ILE A 153 3.75 25.81 -27.04
C ILE A 153 4.34 24.53 -27.60
N VAL A 154 3.69 23.40 -27.30
CA VAL A 154 4.07 22.08 -27.80
C VAL A 154 2.98 21.55 -28.72
N GLU A 155 3.38 20.95 -29.85
CA GLU A 155 2.47 20.30 -30.80
C GLU A 155 2.08 18.88 -30.35
N ASP A 156 2.96 18.24 -29.61
CA ASP A 156 2.75 16.91 -29.01
C ASP A 156 3.33 16.85 -27.60
N GLY A 157 2.61 16.21 -26.69
CA GLY A 157 3.08 16.02 -25.33
C GLY A 157 4.03 14.83 -25.19
N ARG A 158 4.65 14.72 -24.01
CA ARG A 158 5.63 13.66 -23.69
C ARG A 158 4.98 12.27 -23.60
N GLY A 159 3.77 12.18 -23.05
CA GLY A 159 3.08 10.92 -22.76
C GLY A 159 3.44 10.34 -21.37
N LEU A 160 2.73 9.30 -20.98
CA LEU A 160 2.99 8.59 -19.72
C LEU A 160 4.37 7.94 -19.71
N ASN A 161 4.93 7.75 -18.52
CA ASN A 161 6.07 6.84 -18.33
C ASN A 161 5.74 5.46 -18.93
N PRO A 162 6.63 4.85 -19.72
CA PRO A 162 6.38 3.58 -20.38
C PRO A 162 5.89 2.46 -19.45
N LEU A 163 6.42 2.34 -18.24
CA LEU A 163 6.03 1.34 -17.24
C LEU A 163 4.58 1.50 -16.74
N LEU A 164 3.92 2.60 -17.10
CA LEU A 164 2.53 2.89 -16.72
C LEU A 164 1.51 2.52 -17.81
N TYR A 165 1.96 2.08 -19.01
CA TYR A 165 1.07 1.61 -20.08
C TYR A 165 0.58 0.18 -19.85
N THR A 166 -0.03 -0.05 -18.68
CA THR A 166 -0.54 -1.35 -18.25
C THR A 166 -1.93 -1.21 -17.61
N TRP A 167 -2.72 -2.29 -17.65
CA TRP A 167 -4.00 -2.33 -16.96
C TRP A 167 -3.87 -2.08 -15.44
N TRP A 168 -2.76 -2.52 -14.85
CA TRP A 168 -2.50 -2.36 -13.41
C TRP A 168 -2.40 -0.90 -12.97
N MET A 169 -2.10 0.01 -13.90
CA MET A 169 -2.12 1.46 -13.66
C MET A 169 -3.51 1.97 -13.27
N HIS A 170 -4.57 1.27 -13.63
CA HIS A 170 -5.95 1.65 -13.30
C HIS A 170 -6.39 1.17 -11.92
N VAL A 171 -5.90 0.03 -11.45
CA VAL A 171 -6.38 -0.60 -10.20
C VAL A 171 -5.42 -0.44 -9.02
N HIS A 172 -4.10 -0.56 -9.25
CA HIS A 172 -3.10 -0.49 -8.20
C HIS A 172 -3.03 0.88 -7.53
N PRO A 173 -2.78 2.01 -8.24
CA PRO A 173 -2.71 3.33 -7.62
C PRO A 173 -4.05 3.73 -6.99
N LEU A 174 -5.17 3.47 -7.67
CA LEU A 174 -6.50 3.78 -7.14
C LEU A 174 -6.74 3.10 -5.78
N SER A 175 -6.40 1.82 -5.66
CA SER A 175 -6.53 1.07 -4.40
C SER A 175 -5.62 1.63 -3.32
N LEU A 176 -4.36 1.96 -3.65
CA LEU A 176 -3.43 2.61 -2.70
C LEU A 176 -3.97 3.96 -2.22
N TYR A 177 -4.45 4.82 -3.12
CA TYR A 177 -5.01 6.13 -2.73
C TYR A 177 -6.21 5.99 -1.80
N LEU A 178 -7.13 5.06 -2.09
CA LEU A 178 -8.25 4.75 -1.20
C LEU A 178 -7.77 4.24 0.16
N GLY A 179 -6.75 3.39 0.21
CA GLY A 179 -6.17 2.91 1.45
C GLY A 179 -5.48 4.01 2.26
N TYR A 180 -4.51 4.69 1.66
CA TYR A 180 -3.72 5.74 2.33
C TYR A 180 -4.58 6.88 2.84
N THR A 181 -5.42 7.42 1.96
CA THR A 181 -6.27 8.58 2.28
C THR A 181 -7.30 8.23 3.34
N GLY A 182 -7.87 7.00 3.27
CA GLY A 182 -8.88 6.53 4.21
C GLY A 182 -8.38 6.42 5.65
N ILE A 183 -7.07 6.19 5.87
CA ILE A 183 -6.46 6.10 7.21
C ILE A 183 -6.55 7.43 7.98
N ALA A 184 -6.71 8.55 7.31
CA ALA A 184 -6.95 9.83 7.97
C ALA A 184 -8.26 9.85 8.78
N ILE A 185 -9.28 9.07 8.39
CA ILE A 185 -10.57 9.04 9.10
C ILE A 185 -10.44 8.42 10.50
N PRO A 186 -9.90 7.20 10.70
CA PRO A 186 -9.67 6.68 12.05
C PRO A 186 -8.75 7.57 12.89
N PHE A 187 -7.72 8.19 12.30
CA PHE A 187 -6.92 9.20 12.99
C PHE A 187 -7.76 10.38 13.46
N GLY A 188 -8.58 10.97 12.59
CA GLY A 188 -9.45 12.10 12.96
C GLY A 188 -10.48 11.76 14.03
N ILE A 189 -11.02 10.52 14.03
CA ILE A 189 -11.94 10.04 15.08
C ILE A 189 -11.20 9.95 16.42
N ILE A 190 -10.02 9.37 16.45
CA ILE A 190 -9.19 9.25 17.68
C ILE A 190 -8.86 10.64 18.24
N ILE A 191 -8.46 11.59 17.41
CA ILE A 191 -8.22 12.96 17.86
C ILE A 191 -9.51 13.60 18.40
N GLY A 192 -10.65 13.36 17.74
CA GLY A 192 -11.96 13.80 18.20
C GLY A 192 -12.35 13.22 19.58
N MET A 193 -12.07 11.94 19.82
CA MET A 193 -12.25 11.29 21.13
C MET A 193 -11.36 11.92 22.21
N LEU A 194 -10.09 12.17 21.89
CA LEU A 194 -9.12 12.78 22.81
C LEU A 194 -9.52 14.22 23.19
N LEU A 195 -9.93 15.03 22.21
CA LEU A 195 -10.35 16.42 22.43
C LEU A 195 -11.69 16.53 23.18
N SER A 196 -12.61 15.60 22.92
CA SER A 196 -13.91 15.55 23.61
C SER A 196 -13.89 14.80 24.93
N LYS A 197 -12.84 14.02 25.20
CA LYS A 197 -12.68 13.14 26.38
C LYS A 197 -13.77 12.06 26.51
N HIS A 198 -14.32 11.59 25.38
CA HIS A 198 -15.33 10.53 25.34
C HIS A 198 -14.75 9.27 24.67
N PHE A 199 -14.89 8.12 25.36
CA PHE A 199 -14.23 6.85 25.00
C PHE A 199 -15.18 5.65 25.11
N ASP A 200 -16.41 5.79 24.61
CA ASP A 200 -17.44 4.76 24.69
C ASP A 200 -17.20 3.60 23.72
N SER A 201 -17.59 2.38 24.08
CA SER A 201 -17.43 1.17 23.28
C SER A 201 -18.07 1.26 21.89
N GLU A 202 -19.21 1.97 21.79
CA GLU A 202 -19.91 2.22 20.53
C GLU A 202 -19.07 3.06 19.55
N ILE A 203 -18.29 4.02 20.06
CA ILE A 203 -17.39 4.84 19.26
C ILE A 203 -16.25 3.98 18.72
N PHE A 204 -15.71 3.05 19.54
CA PHE A 204 -14.70 2.09 19.08
C PHE A 204 -15.25 1.13 18.01
N ARG A 205 -16.55 0.79 18.09
CA ARG A 205 -17.22 0.01 17.03
C ARG A 205 -17.26 0.77 15.71
N GLU A 206 -17.63 2.03 15.71
CA GLU A 206 -17.63 2.88 14.51
C GLU A 206 -16.19 3.10 13.99
N LEU A 207 -15.25 3.39 14.89
CA LEU A 207 -13.83 3.52 14.55
C LEU A 207 -13.29 2.26 13.85
N LYS A 208 -13.66 1.06 14.34
CA LYS A 208 -13.27 -0.21 13.71
C LYS A 208 -13.77 -0.31 12.26
N LYS A 209 -15.02 0.08 11.98
CA LYS A 209 -15.55 0.08 10.61
C LYS A 209 -14.74 1.00 9.69
N TRP A 210 -14.43 2.21 10.16
CA TRP A 210 -13.60 3.17 9.43
C TRP A 210 -12.13 2.75 9.30
N THR A 211 -11.67 1.82 10.11
CA THR A 211 -10.32 1.24 10.04
C THR A 211 -10.25 0.09 9.04
N ILE A 212 -11.28 -0.77 8.99
CA ILE A 212 -11.32 -1.94 8.10
C ILE A 212 -11.36 -1.53 6.63
N LEU A 213 -12.12 -0.49 6.29
CA LEU A 213 -12.29 -0.05 4.90
C LEU A 213 -10.96 0.34 4.22
N PRO A 214 -10.14 1.26 4.77
CA PRO A 214 -8.84 1.57 4.20
C PRO A 214 -7.86 0.39 4.26
N TRP A 215 -7.97 -0.50 5.26
CA TRP A 215 -7.16 -1.72 5.33
C TRP A 215 -7.43 -2.65 4.14
N ILE A 216 -8.69 -2.83 3.74
CA ILE A 216 -9.05 -3.63 2.56
C ILE A 216 -8.41 -3.01 1.30
N PHE A 217 -8.57 -1.71 1.08
CA PHE A 217 -8.02 -1.04 -0.08
C PHE A 217 -6.49 -1.06 -0.11
N LEU A 218 -5.85 -0.89 1.03
CA LEU A 218 -4.38 -0.97 1.13
C LEU A 218 -3.88 -2.40 0.84
N THR A 219 -4.59 -3.43 1.33
CA THR A 219 -4.31 -4.83 1.01
C THR A 219 -4.41 -5.10 -0.49
N LEU A 220 -5.50 -4.65 -1.13
CA LEU A 220 -5.67 -4.76 -2.58
C LEU A 220 -4.59 -3.98 -3.34
N GLY A 221 -4.25 -2.79 -2.86
CA GLY A 221 -3.20 -1.96 -3.46
C GLY A 221 -1.84 -2.65 -3.44
N ILE A 222 -1.43 -3.23 -2.32
CA ILE A 222 -0.19 -4.01 -2.20
C ILE A 222 -0.21 -5.22 -3.13
N TYR A 223 -1.31 -5.98 -3.15
CA TYR A 223 -1.46 -7.15 -4.02
C TYR A 223 -1.38 -6.78 -5.51
N PHE A 224 -2.10 -5.75 -5.95
CA PHE A 224 -2.06 -5.30 -7.35
C PHE A 224 -0.70 -4.72 -7.74
N GLY A 225 0.01 -4.07 -6.80
CA GLY A 225 1.38 -3.62 -7.00
C GLY A 225 2.36 -4.76 -7.23
N GLY A 226 2.25 -5.83 -6.45
CA GLY A 226 3.03 -7.05 -6.68
C GLY A 226 2.77 -7.67 -8.06
N ARG A 227 1.51 -7.68 -8.51
CA ARG A 227 1.17 -8.15 -9.87
C ARG A 227 1.72 -7.23 -10.96
N TRP A 228 1.65 -5.90 -10.77
CA TRP A 228 2.26 -4.95 -11.68
C TRP A 228 3.77 -5.16 -11.77
N ALA A 229 4.47 -5.24 -10.64
CA ALA A 229 5.91 -5.46 -10.62
C ALA A 229 6.32 -6.77 -11.34
N TYR A 230 5.56 -7.84 -11.14
CA TYR A 230 5.80 -9.14 -11.77
C TYR A 230 5.65 -9.11 -13.29
N LEU A 231 4.73 -8.31 -13.82
CA LEU A 231 4.43 -8.25 -15.25
C LEU A 231 5.28 -7.21 -16.01
N GLU A 232 5.63 -6.09 -15.37
CA GLU A 232 6.16 -4.92 -16.07
C GLU A 232 7.66 -4.68 -15.85
N LEU A 233 8.22 -5.10 -14.70
CA LEU A 233 9.59 -4.71 -14.37
C LEU A 233 10.67 -5.64 -14.92
N GLY A 234 10.32 -6.81 -15.48
CA GLY A 234 11.24 -7.71 -16.16
C GLY A 234 12.22 -8.51 -15.28
N TRP A 235 12.19 -8.32 -13.95
CA TRP A 235 13.10 -9.01 -13.02
C TRP A 235 12.55 -10.33 -12.44
N GLY A 236 11.34 -10.70 -12.80
CA GLY A 236 10.73 -11.98 -12.44
C GLY A 236 10.40 -12.12 -10.95
N GLY A 237 10.05 -11.03 -10.28
CA GLY A 237 9.62 -11.02 -8.90
C GLY A 237 8.44 -10.10 -8.67
N TYR A 238 7.73 -10.32 -7.56
CA TYR A 238 6.52 -9.56 -7.19
C TYR A 238 6.78 -8.62 -6.01
N TRP A 239 7.96 -8.69 -5.36
CA TRP A 239 8.35 -7.89 -4.20
C TRP A 239 9.87 -7.79 -4.11
N ALA A 240 10.41 -6.59 -4.08
CA ALA A 240 11.85 -6.30 -4.06
C ALA A 240 12.35 -5.67 -2.76
N TRP A 241 11.49 -5.43 -1.78
CA TRP A 241 11.79 -4.59 -0.62
C TRP A 241 12.19 -3.16 -1.00
N ASP A 242 11.66 -2.68 -2.13
CA ASP A 242 11.85 -1.31 -2.57
C ASP A 242 11.28 -0.31 -1.55
N PRO A 243 11.90 0.87 -1.35
CA PRO A 243 11.41 1.87 -0.39
C PRO A 243 9.93 2.23 -0.56
N VAL A 244 9.39 2.23 -1.78
CA VAL A 244 7.97 2.56 -2.04
C VAL A 244 7.05 1.38 -1.71
N GLU A 245 7.48 0.14 -1.97
CA GLU A 245 6.79 -1.07 -1.51
C GLU A 245 6.71 -1.09 0.02
N ASN A 246 7.85 -0.89 0.69
CA ASN A 246 7.95 -0.82 2.15
C ASN A 246 7.08 0.29 2.73
N ALA A 247 7.01 1.46 2.07
CA ALA A 247 6.17 2.58 2.46
C ALA A 247 4.70 2.22 2.55
N SER A 248 4.21 1.28 1.72
CA SER A 248 2.84 0.78 1.79
C SER A 248 2.63 -0.31 2.84
N PHE A 249 3.65 -1.12 3.05
CA PHE A 249 3.60 -2.26 3.96
C PHE A 249 3.65 -1.86 5.44
N ILE A 250 4.44 -0.84 5.79
CA ILE A 250 4.57 -0.34 7.17
C ILE A 250 3.21 0.11 7.76
N PRO A 251 2.43 1.01 7.12
CA PRO A 251 1.12 1.39 7.64
C PRO A 251 0.10 0.23 7.59
N TRP A 252 0.23 -0.71 6.67
CA TRP A 252 -0.61 -1.91 6.64
C TRP A 252 -0.41 -2.78 7.89
N LEU A 253 0.83 -2.96 8.35
CA LEU A 253 1.16 -3.71 9.58
C LEU A 253 0.56 -3.04 10.82
N THR A 254 0.75 -1.73 10.98
CA THR A 254 0.24 -0.99 12.14
C THR A 254 -1.29 -0.86 12.12
N LEU A 255 -1.89 -0.74 10.95
CA LEU A 255 -3.35 -0.76 10.78
C LEU A 255 -3.94 -2.13 11.13
N THR A 256 -3.24 -3.22 10.78
CA THR A 256 -3.61 -4.58 11.17
C THR A 256 -3.58 -4.74 12.70
N ALA A 257 -2.56 -4.23 13.36
CA ALA A 257 -2.48 -4.19 14.82
C ALA A 257 -3.64 -3.39 15.43
N LEU A 258 -3.98 -2.23 14.84
CA LEU A 258 -5.10 -1.40 15.28
C LEU A 258 -6.44 -2.14 15.19
N ILE A 259 -6.71 -2.88 14.10
CA ILE A 259 -7.94 -3.67 13.95
C ILE A 259 -8.08 -4.69 15.10
N HIS A 260 -6.99 -5.41 15.42
CA HIS A 260 -6.99 -6.40 16.50
C HIS A 260 -7.19 -5.73 17.87
N SER A 261 -6.55 -4.59 18.10
CA SER A 261 -6.71 -3.80 19.33
C SER A 261 -8.14 -3.27 19.52
N LEU A 262 -8.78 -2.81 18.44
CA LEU A 262 -10.16 -2.28 18.46
C LEU A 262 -11.19 -3.36 18.80
N ILE A 263 -10.95 -4.63 18.49
CA ILE A 263 -11.84 -5.74 18.87
C ILE A 263 -11.94 -5.85 20.40
N LEU A 264 -10.84 -5.63 21.12
CA LEU A 264 -10.83 -5.68 22.57
C LEU A 264 -11.45 -4.44 23.22
N SER A 265 -11.27 -3.28 22.61
CA SER A 265 -11.89 -2.05 23.12
C SER A 265 -13.42 -2.06 22.94
N GLU A 266 -13.90 -2.55 21.81
CA GLU A 266 -15.34 -2.68 21.54
C GLU A 266 -16.02 -3.64 22.52
N LYS A 267 -15.38 -4.78 22.83
CA LYS A 267 -16.02 -5.86 23.61
C LYS A 267 -15.79 -5.76 25.11
N PHE A 268 -14.64 -5.27 25.53
CA PHE A 268 -14.16 -5.41 26.91
C PHE A 268 -13.62 -4.13 27.53
N ASP A 269 -13.68 -3.03 26.81
CA ASP A 269 -13.14 -1.73 27.24
C ASP A 269 -11.64 -1.77 27.56
N MET A 270 -10.88 -2.60 26.81
CA MET A 270 -9.44 -2.78 26.95
C MET A 270 -8.68 -2.08 25.81
N PHE A 271 -7.38 -1.86 25.95
CA PHE A 271 -6.46 -1.40 24.90
C PHE A 271 -6.71 0.01 24.36
N LYS A 272 -7.40 0.89 25.10
CA LYS A 272 -7.67 2.26 24.66
C LYS A 272 -6.39 3.04 24.31
N MET A 273 -5.34 2.94 25.15
CA MET A 273 -4.04 3.57 24.86
C MET A 273 -3.40 3.02 23.59
N TRP A 274 -3.48 1.69 23.39
CA TRP A 274 -3.00 1.05 22.17
C TRP A 274 -3.69 1.58 20.93
N ASN A 275 -5.00 1.76 20.96
CA ASN A 275 -5.76 2.30 19.83
C ASN A 275 -5.33 3.72 19.46
N VAL A 276 -5.11 4.56 20.47
CA VAL A 276 -4.60 5.92 20.24
C VAL A 276 -3.20 5.89 19.64
N PHE A 277 -2.29 5.14 20.26
CA PHE A 277 -0.92 4.99 19.78
C PHE A 277 -0.88 4.47 18.35
N LEU A 278 -1.55 3.34 18.08
CA LEU A 278 -1.56 2.70 16.77
C LEU A 278 -2.21 3.57 15.69
N SER A 279 -3.28 4.29 16.01
CA SER A 279 -3.92 5.20 15.05
C SER A 279 -3.03 6.37 14.68
N VAL A 280 -2.35 6.99 15.66
CA VAL A 280 -1.41 8.09 15.42
C VAL A 280 -0.23 7.61 14.60
N ILE A 281 0.43 6.51 15.02
CA ILE A 281 1.63 6.03 14.33
C ILE A 281 1.31 5.51 12.92
N THR A 282 0.14 4.91 12.70
CA THR A 282 -0.28 4.48 11.37
C THR A 282 -0.43 5.69 10.43
N PHE A 283 -1.05 6.77 10.89
CA PHE A 283 -1.18 7.97 10.08
C PHE A 283 0.17 8.65 9.85
N VAL A 284 1.05 8.68 10.85
CA VAL A 284 2.46 9.13 10.68
C VAL A 284 3.17 8.32 9.60
N PHE A 285 3.00 7.01 9.56
CA PHE A 285 3.59 6.17 8.51
C PHE A 285 2.98 6.38 7.13
N VAL A 286 1.71 6.76 7.02
CA VAL A 286 1.12 7.20 5.76
C VAL A 286 1.80 8.47 5.25
N ILE A 287 2.04 9.45 6.12
CA ILE A 287 2.74 10.68 5.76
C ILE A 287 4.22 10.40 5.42
N LEU A 288 4.88 9.51 6.17
CA LEU A 288 6.23 9.03 5.86
C LEU A 288 6.28 8.36 4.49
N GLY A 289 5.32 7.47 4.17
CA GLY A 289 5.22 6.84 2.85
C GLY A 289 5.06 7.88 1.74
N THR A 290 4.24 8.91 1.96
CA THR A 290 4.09 10.02 1.03
C THR A 290 5.38 10.83 0.88
N TYR A 291 6.12 11.04 1.97
CA TYR A 291 7.46 11.65 1.94
C TYR A 291 8.42 10.82 1.09
N ILE A 292 8.53 9.51 1.33
CA ILE A 292 9.42 8.60 0.58
C ILE A 292 9.13 8.64 -0.91
N THR A 293 7.86 8.57 -1.30
CA THR A 293 7.46 8.50 -2.71
C THR A 293 7.62 9.82 -3.47
N ARG A 294 7.69 10.98 -2.78
CA ARG A 294 7.61 12.30 -3.40
C ARG A 294 8.84 13.19 -3.16
N SER A 295 9.68 12.89 -2.18
CA SER A 295 10.84 13.73 -1.86
C SER A 295 12.04 13.48 -2.78
N GLY A 296 12.10 12.34 -3.45
CA GLY A 296 13.31 11.90 -4.16
C GLY A 296 14.50 11.60 -3.23
N ALA A 297 14.27 11.55 -1.91
CA ALA A 297 15.32 11.29 -0.93
C ALA A 297 15.88 9.86 -1.00
N LEU A 298 15.10 8.93 -1.53
CA LEU A 298 15.48 7.54 -1.72
C LEU A 298 15.32 7.14 -3.19
N ILE A 299 16.29 6.38 -3.69
CA ILE A 299 16.25 5.84 -5.06
C ILE A 299 15.25 4.68 -5.09
N SER A 300 14.27 4.74 -5.99
CA SER A 300 13.28 3.70 -6.21
C SER A 300 12.87 3.65 -7.67
N VAL A 301 12.60 2.45 -8.17
CA VAL A 301 12.02 2.23 -9.51
C VAL A 301 10.60 2.78 -9.62
N HIS A 302 9.94 3.05 -8.49
CA HIS A 302 8.60 3.63 -8.39
C HIS A 302 8.60 5.16 -8.20
N SER A 303 9.78 5.81 -8.12
CA SER A 303 9.91 7.27 -7.99
C SER A 303 9.78 7.95 -9.35
N PHE A 304 8.56 8.08 -9.86
CA PHE A 304 8.30 8.70 -11.17
C PHE A 304 8.35 10.23 -11.15
N ALA A 305 8.46 10.86 -9.97
CA ALA A 305 8.53 12.30 -9.84
C ALA A 305 9.25 12.70 -8.54
N GLN A 306 10.27 13.53 -8.67
CA GLN A 306 10.94 14.19 -7.53
C GLN A 306 10.40 15.61 -7.40
N SER A 307 10.18 16.08 -6.16
CA SER A 307 9.72 17.44 -5.92
C SER A 307 10.23 18.00 -4.60
N GLU A 308 10.20 19.34 -4.51
CA GLU A 308 10.60 20.09 -3.32
C GLU A 308 9.61 20.02 -2.15
N ILE A 309 8.50 19.26 -2.27
CA ILE A 309 7.49 19.15 -1.21
C ILE A 309 7.91 18.20 -0.06
N GLY A 310 9.02 17.48 -0.22
CA GLY A 310 9.53 16.56 0.82
C GLY A 310 9.62 17.20 2.21
N PRO A 311 10.33 18.32 2.40
CA PRO A 311 10.44 18.97 3.70
C PRO A 311 9.11 19.35 4.33
N ILE A 312 8.10 19.70 3.51
CA ILE A 312 6.75 20.07 3.97
C ILE A 312 6.05 18.84 4.57
N PHE A 313 6.12 17.69 3.89
CA PHE A 313 5.57 16.44 4.41
C PHE A 313 6.30 15.97 5.66
N PHE A 314 7.63 16.12 5.72
CA PHE A 314 8.42 15.79 6.90
C PHE A 314 8.02 16.66 8.10
N GLY A 315 7.87 17.98 7.90
CA GLY A 315 7.40 18.90 8.95
C GLY A 315 6.01 18.55 9.45
N PHE A 316 5.09 18.22 8.55
CA PHE A 316 3.74 17.79 8.91
C PHE A 316 3.74 16.44 9.65
N MET A 317 4.58 15.50 9.26
CA MET A 317 4.75 14.23 9.95
C MET A 317 5.17 14.43 11.42
N ILE A 318 6.18 15.28 11.65
CA ILE A 318 6.64 15.61 13.00
C ILE A 318 5.55 16.33 13.80
N PHE A 319 4.82 17.27 13.18
CA PHE A 319 3.69 17.94 13.81
C PHE A 319 2.61 16.94 14.27
N ILE A 320 2.17 16.02 13.40
CA ILE A 320 1.16 14.99 13.72
C ILE A 320 1.64 14.06 14.83
N LEU A 321 2.92 13.66 14.78
CA LEU A 321 3.54 12.82 15.80
C LEU A 321 3.48 13.52 17.18
N ILE A 322 4.01 14.72 17.27
CA ILE A 322 4.03 15.49 18.53
C ILE A 322 2.60 15.76 19.00
N PHE A 323 1.72 16.24 18.12
CA PHE A 323 0.33 16.56 18.45
C PHE A 323 -0.42 15.34 18.99
N GLY A 324 -0.31 14.19 18.33
CA GLY A 324 -0.94 12.94 18.74
C GLY A 324 -0.43 12.46 20.11
N PHE A 325 0.89 12.47 20.32
CA PHE A 325 1.49 12.04 21.60
C PHE A 325 1.20 13.01 22.75
N VAL A 326 1.19 14.31 22.52
CA VAL A 326 0.75 15.29 23.53
C VAL A 326 -0.67 15.03 23.96
N LEU A 327 -1.60 14.84 23.01
CA LEU A 327 -2.99 14.53 23.34
C LEU A 327 -3.13 13.17 24.06
N LEU A 328 -2.38 12.15 23.67
CA LEU A 328 -2.33 10.86 24.36
C LEU A 328 -1.89 11.05 25.81
N PHE A 329 -0.80 11.79 26.03
CA PHE A 329 -0.27 12.05 27.37
C PHE A 329 -1.26 12.83 28.24
N LEU A 330 -1.89 13.89 27.71
CA LEU A 330 -2.89 14.67 28.42
C LEU A 330 -4.13 13.86 28.80
N ASN A 331 -4.43 12.78 28.08
CA ASN A 331 -5.59 11.92 28.32
C ASN A 331 -5.25 10.57 28.96
N TYR A 332 -4.00 10.30 29.36
CA TYR A 332 -3.59 8.96 29.82
C TYR A 332 -4.46 8.40 30.96
N LYS A 333 -4.97 9.27 31.86
CA LYS A 333 -5.87 8.87 32.96
C LYS A 333 -7.23 8.38 32.44
N ASN A 334 -7.77 9.03 31.41
CA ASN A 334 -9.07 8.69 30.81
C ASN A 334 -8.98 7.45 29.91
N LEU A 335 -7.77 7.10 29.45
CA LEU A 335 -7.49 5.96 28.60
C LEU A 335 -7.16 4.68 29.38
N LYS A 336 -7.24 4.72 30.72
CA LYS A 336 -7.08 3.51 31.53
C LYS A 336 -8.16 2.50 31.16
N SER A 337 -7.74 1.27 30.92
CA SER A 337 -8.65 0.14 30.70
C SER A 337 -9.36 -0.21 32.00
N SER A 338 -10.64 -0.52 31.92
CA SER A 338 -11.43 -1.00 33.06
C SER A 338 -11.00 -2.42 33.50
N LYS A 339 -10.41 -3.19 32.57
CA LYS A 339 -9.91 -4.55 32.80
C LYS A 339 -8.46 -4.65 32.37
N MET A 340 -7.68 -5.42 33.12
CA MET A 340 -6.30 -5.76 32.80
C MET A 340 -6.21 -7.18 32.23
N ILE A 341 -5.10 -7.48 31.54
CA ILE A 341 -4.79 -8.83 31.10
C ILE A 341 -4.41 -9.63 32.35
N GLU A 342 -5.22 -10.61 32.74
CA GLU A 342 -4.97 -11.46 33.89
C GLU A 342 -4.00 -12.59 33.56
N ASN A 343 -4.01 -13.07 32.31
CA ASN A 343 -3.18 -14.18 31.85
C ASN A 343 -2.70 -13.92 30.42
N LEU A 344 -1.38 -14.04 30.21
CA LEU A 344 -0.78 -13.93 28.88
C LEU A 344 -1.21 -15.08 27.95
N ILE A 345 -1.55 -16.25 28.50
CA ILE A 345 -2.11 -17.37 27.73
C ILE A 345 -3.65 -17.22 27.68
N SER A 346 -4.10 -16.09 27.19
CA SER A 346 -5.49 -15.75 26.90
C SER A 346 -5.58 -15.10 25.54
N ARG A 347 -6.78 -14.96 24.97
CA ARG A 347 -6.94 -14.30 23.66
C ARG A 347 -6.45 -12.84 23.70
N GLU A 348 -6.66 -12.15 24.81
CA GLU A 348 -6.20 -10.78 25.02
C GLU A 348 -4.66 -10.70 25.06
N GLY A 349 -4.01 -11.65 25.71
CA GLY A 349 -2.56 -11.76 25.75
C GLY A 349 -1.98 -12.03 24.36
N PHE A 350 -2.61 -12.90 23.57
CA PHE A 350 -2.21 -13.15 22.19
C PHE A 350 -2.41 -11.91 21.30
N PHE A 351 -3.47 -11.11 21.51
CA PHE A 351 -3.64 -9.85 20.79
C PHE A 351 -2.57 -8.82 21.17
N LEU A 352 -2.15 -8.76 22.42
CA LEU A 352 -1.03 -7.91 22.85
C LEU A 352 0.28 -8.35 22.18
N LEU A 353 0.58 -9.65 22.20
CA LEU A 353 1.78 -10.19 21.54
C LEU A 353 1.75 -9.94 20.03
N ASN A 354 0.60 -10.13 19.38
CA ASN A 354 0.42 -9.83 17.98
C ASN A 354 0.70 -8.36 17.66
N ASN A 355 0.20 -7.42 18.48
CA ASN A 355 0.47 -5.99 18.29
C ASN A 355 1.99 -5.70 18.38
N TRP A 356 2.68 -6.29 19.36
CA TRP A 356 4.14 -6.14 19.48
C TRP A 356 4.88 -6.72 18.28
N ILE A 357 4.53 -7.90 17.81
CA ILE A 357 5.18 -8.53 16.65
C ILE A 357 4.99 -7.70 15.39
N LEU A 358 3.76 -7.24 15.12
CA LEU A 358 3.47 -6.38 13.97
C LEU A 358 4.24 -5.05 14.04
N LEU A 359 4.37 -4.46 15.24
CA LEU A 359 5.18 -3.24 15.44
C LEU A 359 6.67 -3.50 15.25
N ILE A 360 7.18 -4.64 15.71
CA ILE A 360 8.59 -5.03 15.51
C ILE A 360 8.87 -5.17 14.02
N ILE A 361 8.02 -5.86 13.26
CA ILE A 361 8.17 -5.98 11.81
C ILE A 361 8.11 -4.59 11.16
N ALA A 362 7.13 -3.76 11.53
CA ALA A 362 7.00 -2.40 11.00
C ALA A 362 8.24 -1.54 11.30
N PHE A 363 8.80 -1.66 12.51
CA PHE A 363 10.02 -0.96 12.90
C PHE A 363 11.24 -1.43 12.09
N ILE A 364 11.44 -2.75 11.94
CA ILE A 364 12.54 -3.32 11.15
C ILE A 364 12.47 -2.80 9.70
N VAL A 365 11.27 -2.85 9.11
CA VAL A 365 11.06 -2.41 7.73
C VAL A 365 11.27 -0.89 7.60
N ALA A 366 10.73 -0.10 8.52
CA ALA A 366 10.92 1.36 8.54
C ALA A 366 12.40 1.74 8.73
N PHE A 367 13.09 1.10 9.68
CA PHE A 367 14.51 1.35 9.96
C PHE A 367 15.38 1.02 8.75
N GLY A 368 15.23 -0.18 8.16
CA GLY A 368 15.99 -0.57 6.96
C GLY A 368 15.72 0.35 5.77
N THR A 369 14.46 0.78 5.57
CA THR A 369 14.08 1.69 4.49
C THR A 369 14.67 3.09 4.67
N LEU A 370 14.73 3.59 5.91
CA LEU A 370 15.28 4.92 6.22
C LEU A 370 16.80 4.88 6.44
N PHE A 371 17.41 3.71 6.51
CA PHE A 371 18.84 3.57 6.83
C PHE A 371 19.75 4.33 5.87
N PRO A 372 19.54 4.38 4.54
CA PRO A 372 20.34 5.21 3.65
C PRO A 372 20.32 6.71 4.03
N PHE A 373 19.16 7.21 4.46
CA PHE A 373 19.04 8.60 4.93
C PHE A 373 19.76 8.80 6.28
N ILE A 374 19.58 7.87 7.22
CA ILE A 374 20.21 7.91 8.54
C ILE A 374 21.75 7.83 8.40
N SER A 375 22.26 6.91 7.59
CA SER A 375 23.70 6.75 7.35
C SER A 375 24.32 8.01 6.73
N ASN A 376 23.63 8.62 5.77
CA ASN A 376 24.09 9.87 5.18
C ASN A 376 24.22 11.01 6.21
N MET A 377 23.29 11.08 7.17
CA MET A 377 23.36 12.08 8.25
C MET A 377 24.52 11.83 9.23
N ILE A 378 24.87 10.55 9.49
CA ILE A 378 25.87 10.19 10.51
C ILE A 378 27.28 10.12 9.93
N ILE A 379 27.43 9.50 8.75
CA ILE A 379 28.74 9.20 8.16
C ILE A 379 28.99 9.90 6.81
N GLY A 380 28.06 10.76 6.35
CA GLY A 380 28.20 11.58 5.15
C GLY A 380 28.02 10.85 3.82
N HIS A 381 27.65 9.56 3.82
CA HIS A 381 27.31 8.82 2.61
C HIS A 381 26.14 7.83 2.84
N GLN A 382 25.41 7.53 1.76
CA GLN A 382 24.27 6.63 1.83
C GLN A 382 24.74 5.17 1.78
N VAL A 383 24.33 4.38 2.78
CA VAL A 383 24.51 2.92 2.80
C VAL A 383 23.16 2.29 2.47
N VAL A 384 23.05 1.69 1.28
CA VAL A 384 21.83 1.02 0.83
C VAL A 384 21.70 -0.34 1.51
N VAL A 385 20.51 -0.60 2.04
CA VAL A 385 20.16 -1.88 2.66
C VAL A 385 19.42 -2.72 1.63
N GLY A 386 19.99 -3.88 1.28
CA GLY A 386 19.41 -4.77 0.28
C GLY A 386 18.33 -5.72 0.83
N PRO A 387 17.64 -6.47 -0.07
CA PRO A 387 16.56 -7.40 0.27
C PRO A 387 16.92 -8.42 1.36
N VAL A 388 18.15 -8.91 1.34
CA VAL A 388 18.66 -9.91 2.30
C VAL A 388 18.54 -9.44 3.76
N PHE A 389 18.71 -8.14 4.02
CA PHE A 389 18.52 -7.61 5.37
C PHE A 389 17.07 -7.77 5.82
N PHE A 390 16.11 -7.33 4.99
CA PHE A 390 14.69 -7.40 5.32
C PHE A 390 14.24 -8.85 5.49
N GLU A 391 14.62 -9.72 4.59
CA GLU A 391 14.33 -11.15 4.67
C GLU A 391 14.85 -11.76 5.98
N LYS A 392 16.15 -11.63 6.26
CA LYS A 392 16.76 -12.22 7.46
C LYS A 392 16.25 -11.64 8.78
N SER A 393 15.92 -10.34 8.79
CA SER A 393 15.46 -9.68 10.02
C SER A 393 13.99 -9.90 10.32
N THR A 394 13.15 -10.18 9.31
CA THR A 394 11.71 -10.29 9.48
C THR A 394 11.20 -11.72 9.55
N TYR A 395 11.91 -12.74 9.04
CA TYR A 395 11.35 -14.08 8.98
C TYR A 395 11.06 -14.70 10.37
N ILE A 396 11.90 -14.49 11.39
CA ILE A 396 11.58 -14.97 12.75
C ILE A 396 10.31 -14.30 13.30
N PRO A 397 10.18 -12.94 13.30
CA PRO A 397 8.92 -12.29 13.64
C PRO A 397 7.72 -12.80 12.85
N PHE A 398 7.85 -13.04 11.53
CA PHE A 398 6.75 -13.61 10.73
C PHE A 398 6.36 -15.03 11.17
N ILE A 399 7.31 -15.90 11.49
CA ILE A 399 7.01 -17.24 11.98
C ILE A 399 6.27 -17.18 13.32
N ILE A 400 6.71 -16.29 14.23
CA ILE A 400 6.02 -16.08 15.51
C ILE A 400 4.59 -15.56 15.25
N MET A 401 4.40 -14.65 14.31
CA MET A 401 3.08 -14.16 13.91
C MET A 401 2.19 -15.30 13.39
N LEU A 402 2.70 -16.15 12.49
CA LEU A 402 1.97 -17.32 11.99
C LEU A 402 1.58 -18.28 13.12
N PHE A 403 2.48 -18.51 14.06
CA PHE A 403 2.23 -19.35 15.23
C PHE A 403 1.14 -18.74 16.12
N LEU A 404 1.20 -17.45 16.44
CA LEU A 404 0.14 -16.76 17.17
C LEU A 404 -1.20 -16.83 16.42
N MET A 405 -1.20 -16.67 15.11
CA MET A 405 -2.37 -16.75 14.25
C MET A 405 -3.01 -18.14 14.27
N ALA A 406 -2.21 -19.22 14.44
CA ALA A 406 -2.71 -20.58 14.56
C ALA A 406 -3.55 -20.80 15.83
N PHE A 407 -3.23 -20.14 16.94
CA PHE A 407 -3.87 -20.37 18.23
C PHE A 407 -4.85 -19.28 18.66
N ALA A 408 -4.51 -18.00 18.44
CA ALA A 408 -5.28 -16.86 18.96
C ALA A 408 -6.79 -16.91 18.69
N PRO A 409 -7.27 -17.28 17.48
CA PRO A 409 -8.71 -17.30 17.19
C PRO A 409 -9.49 -18.35 18.01
N TYR A 410 -8.81 -19.37 18.50
CA TYR A 410 -9.40 -20.54 19.16
C TYR A 410 -9.22 -20.53 20.67
N ILE A 411 -8.35 -19.68 21.22
CA ILE A 411 -8.16 -19.51 22.66
C ILE A 411 -9.29 -18.64 23.23
N PRO A 412 -9.87 -19.03 24.41
CA PRO A 412 -10.90 -18.23 25.06
C PRO A 412 -10.33 -16.94 25.66
N TYR A 413 -11.22 -16.00 25.93
CA TYR A 413 -10.91 -14.78 26.68
C TYR A 413 -10.73 -15.09 28.18
N TYR A 414 -9.91 -14.30 28.89
CA TYR A 414 -9.59 -14.32 30.31
C TYR A 414 -8.83 -15.57 30.78
N LYS A 415 -9.49 -16.69 30.93
CA LYS A 415 -8.89 -17.92 31.50
C LYS A 415 -8.97 -19.09 30.54
N LEU A 416 -7.89 -19.84 30.48
CA LEU A 416 -7.83 -21.12 29.79
C LEU A 416 -8.47 -22.20 30.69
N PRO A 417 -9.56 -22.89 30.26
CA PRO A 417 -10.11 -24.01 31.03
C PRO A 417 -9.07 -25.12 31.23
N LYS A 418 -9.18 -25.87 32.33
CA LYS A 418 -8.32 -27.04 32.55
C LYS A 418 -8.38 -27.99 31.36
N ASN A 419 -7.23 -28.48 30.93
CA ASN A 419 -7.09 -29.39 29.78
C ASN A 419 -7.54 -28.82 28.42
N TYR A 420 -7.73 -27.51 28.28
CA TYR A 420 -8.14 -26.89 27.01
C TYR A 420 -7.12 -27.15 25.88
N TYR A 421 -5.84 -27.25 26.21
CA TYR A 421 -4.74 -27.57 25.28
C TYR A 421 -4.93 -28.92 24.57
N ARG A 422 -5.69 -29.87 25.15
CA ARG A 422 -5.97 -31.17 24.54
C ARG A 422 -6.71 -31.05 23.18
N LYS A 423 -7.44 -29.97 22.98
CA LYS A 423 -8.11 -29.72 21.70
C LYS A 423 -7.12 -29.57 20.55
N PHE A 424 -5.95 -28.99 20.81
CA PHE A 424 -4.93 -28.78 19.80
C PHE A 424 -4.06 -29.99 19.54
N PHE A 425 -4.23 -31.08 20.31
CA PHE A 425 -3.38 -32.26 20.22
C PHE A 425 -3.43 -32.90 18.83
N ILE A 426 -4.64 -33.17 18.29
CA ILE A 426 -4.81 -33.77 16.97
C ILE A 426 -4.29 -32.85 15.86
N PRO A 427 -4.68 -31.56 15.77
CA PRO A 427 -4.10 -30.63 14.78
C PRO A 427 -2.58 -30.56 14.84
N THR A 428 -1.99 -30.54 16.03
CA THR A 428 -0.53 -30.48 16.22
C THR A 428 0.16 -31.74 15.69
N ILE A 429 -0.39 -32.93 15.98
CA ILE A 429 0.17 -34.21 15.48
C ILE A 429 0.06 -34.26 13.95
N LEU A 430 -1.10 -33.90 13.38
CA LEU A 430 -1.27 -33.88 11.93
C LEU A 430 -0.33 -32.90 11.26
N SER A 431 -0.11 -31.72 11.85
CA SER A 431 0.87 -30.74 11.35
C SER A 431 2.28 -31.32 11.38
N ALA A 432 2.68 -31.97 12.49
CA ALA A 432 3.98 -32.61 12.60
C ALA A 432 4.17 -33.71 11.54
N ILE A 433 3.16 -34.58 11.37
CA ILE A 433 3.17 -35.63 10.33
C ILE A 433 3.33 -35.01 8.94
N THR A 434 2.55 -33.96 8.64
CA THR A 434 2.62 -33.25 7.35
C THR A 434 4.03 -32.74 7.08
N ILE A 435 4.69 -32.12 8.08
CA ILE A 435 6.04 -31.58 7.92
C ILE A 435 7.07 -32.71 7.76
N ILE A 436 6.93 -33.82 8.47
CA ILE A 436 7.79 -34.99 8.30
C ILE A 436 7.67 -35.52 6.86
N ILE A 437 6.45 -35.65 6.34
CA ILE A 437 6.21 -36.09 4.96
C ILE A 437 6.83 -35.14 3.96
N VAL A 438 6.62 -33.82 4.12
CA VAL A 438 7.20 -32.79 3.26
C VAL A 438 8.73 -32.84 3.29
N TYR A 439 9.34 -32.99 4.47
CA TYR A 439 10.78 -33.14 4.63
C TYR A 439 11.33 -34.40 3.94
N LEU A 440 10.65 -35.55 4.07
CA LEU A 440 11.06 -36.79 3.44
C LEU A 440 11.00 -36.72 1.90
N ILE A 441 10.08 -35.94 1.35
CA ILE A 441 9.92 -35.75 -0.11
C ILE A 441 11.01 -34.82 -0.65
N PHE A 442 11.22 -33.68 -0.01
CA PHE A 442 12.05 -32.60 -0.56
C PHE A 442 13.49 -32.54 0.00
N ARG A 443 13.74 -33.03 1.22
CA ARG A 443 15.04 -33.18 1.92
C ARG A 443 15.96 -31.95 2.02
N GLU A 444 15.50 -30.79 1.54
CA GLU A 444 16.34 -29.56 1.41
C GLU A 444 15.88 -28.39 2.28
N PHE A 445 14.93 -28.62 3.23
CA PHE A 445 14.39 -27.52 4.04
C PHE A 445 15.22 -27.30 5.31
N ASP A 446 15.53 -26.02 5.56
CA ASP A 446 16.10 -25.60 6.84
C ASP A 446 15.05 -25.64 7.97
N VAL A 447 15.51 -25.57 9.21
CA VAL A 447 14.64 -25.63 10.41
C VAL A 447 13.63 -24.48 10.43
N ILE A 448 14.01 -23.31 9.92
CA ILE A 448 13.17 -22.11 9.92
C ILE A 448 11.99 -22.28 8.96
N THR A 449 12.27 -22.75 7.75
CA THR A 449 11.24 -23.11 6.77
C THR A 449 10.29 -24.18 7.31
N MET A 450 10.82 -25.21 7.98
CA MET A 450 9.97 -26.24 8.60
C MET A 450 9.06 -25.68 9.68
N LEU A 451 9.55 -24.76 10.53
CA LEU A 451 8.74 -24.09 11.55
C LEU A 451 7.63 -23.21 10.93
N ALA A 452 7.92 -22.52 9.83
CA ALA A 452 6.93 -21.74 9.11
C ALA A 452 5.84 -22.64 8.52
N LEU A 453 6.22 -23.71 7.81
CA LEU A 453 5.29 -24.69 7.23
C LEU A 453 4.47 -25.41 8.32
N PHE A 454 5.08 -25.74 9.46
CA PHE A 454 4.38 -26.29 10.63
C PHE A 454 3.29 -25.32 11.12
N SER A 455 3.62 -24.04 11.28
CA SER A 455 2.67 -23.03 11.74
C SER A 455 1.51 -22.86 10.74
N ILE A 456 1.80 -22.90 9.43
CA ILE A 456 0.78 -22.85 8.37
C ILE A 456 -0.12 -24.09 8.41
N ALA A 457 0.45 -25.29 8.49
CA ALA A 457 -0.31 -26.54 8.61
C ALA A 457 -1.22 -26.50 9.85
N LEU A 458 -0.72 -25.98 10.97
CA LEU A 458 -1.47 -25.83 12.20
C LEU A 458 -2.65 -24.85 12.04
N ILE A 459 -2.49 -23.75 11.32
CA ILE A 459 -3.59 -22.83 10.97
C ILE A 459 -4.68 -23.58 10.19
N ILE A 460 -4.29 -24.33 9.16
CA ILE A 460 -5.21 -25.06 8.29
C ILE A 460 -5.95 -26.16 9.08
N TYR A 461 -5.24 -26.98 9.85
CA TYR A 461 -5.88 -28.03 10.64
C TYR A 461 -6.76 -27.47 11.74
N ASN A 462 -6.36 -26.41 12.44
CA ASN A 462 -7.22 -25.76 13.42
C ASN A 462 -8.48 -25.19 12.77
N PHE A 463 -8.38 -24.62 11.57
CA PHE A 463 -9.55 -24.18 10.81
C PHE A 463 -10.50 -25.36 10.50
N ILE A 464 -9.99 -26.49 10.04
CA ILE A 464 -10.79 -27.68 9.71
C ILE A 464 -11.47 -28.27 10.97
N PHE A 465 -10.75 -28.37 12.09
CA PHE A 465 -11.24 -29.07 13.29
C PHE A 465 -12.13 -28.22 14.20
N PHE A 466 -11.94 -26.90 14.21
CA PHE A 466 -12.65 -26.03 15.17
C PHE A 466 -13.78 -25.20 14.57
N GLU A 467 -13.80 -24.99 13.26
CA GLU A 467 -14.81 -24.14 12.66
C GLU A 467 -16.02 -24.95 12.14
N ARG A 468 -17.12 -24.76 12.84
CA ARG A 468 -18.45 -25.21 12.39
C ARG A 468 -19.21 -24.10 11.62
N THR A 469 -18.84 -22.84 11.82
CA THR A 469 -19.43 -21.67 11.17
C THR A 469 -18.33 -20.77 10.66
N ILE A 470 -18.39 -20.40 9.38
CA ILE A 470 -17.37 -19.57 8.74
C ILE A 470 -17.43 -18.13 9.29
N ARG A 471 -16.39 -17.70 10.00
CA ARG A 471 -16.24 -16.34 10.49
C ARG A 471 -15.30 -15.54 9.55
N PRO A 472 -15.66 -14.31 9.14
CA PRO A 472 -14.86 -13.52 8.18
C PRO A 472 -13.36 -13.39 8.57
N GLY A 473 -13.05 -13.16 9.86
CA GLY A 473 -11.67 -13.05 10.32
C GLY A 473 -10.83 -14.32 10.10
N LEU A 474 -11.46 -15.50 10.16
CA LEU A 474 -10.74 -16.77 9.92
C LEU A 474 -10.46 -17.02 8.43
N ILE A 475 -11.35 -16.54 7.55
CA ILE A 475 -11.08 -16.57 6.09
C ILE A 475 -9.84 -15.75 5.78
N VAL A 476 -9.69 -14.57 6.41
CA VAL A 476 -8.50 -13.72 6.23
C VAL A 476 -7.23 -14.43 6.72
N HIS A 477 -7.29 -15.08 7.88
CA HIS A 477 -6.14 -15.83 8.41
C HIS A 477 -5.77 -17.02 7.51
N LEU A 478 -6.78 -17.74 6.98
CA LEU A 478 -6.53 -18.80 6.00
C LEU A 478 -5.91 -18.24 4.71
N GLY A 479 -6.37 -17.09 4.24
CA GLY A 479 -5.79 -16.38 3.11
C GLY A 479 -4.31 -16.02 3.32
N VAL A 480 -3.95 -15.52 4.51
CA VAL A 480 -2.55 -15.26 4.87
C VAL A 480 -1.72 -16.56 4.90
N ALA A 481 -2.28 -17.66 5.41
CA ALA A 481 -1.60 -18.96 5.41
C ALA A 481 -1.32 -19.45 3.97
N ILE A 482 -2.29 -19.36 3.07
CA ILE A 482 -2.15 -19.73 1.65
C ILE A 482 -1.12 -18.82 0.96
N LEU A 483 -1.17 -17.51 1.19
CA LEU A 483 -0.18 -16.57 0.67
C LEU A 483 1.23 -16.92 1.15
N SER A 484 1.38 -17.28 2.43
CA SER A 484 2.67 -17.68 3.01
C SER A 484 3.23 -18.95 2.36
N ILE A 485 2.37 -19.93 2.00
CA ILE A 485 2.80 -21.09 1.20
C ILE A 485 3.37 -20.63 -0.14
N GLY A 486 2.68 -19.73 -0.86
CA GLY A 486 3.15 -19.19 -2.12
C GLY A 486 4.50 -18.48 -2.01
N ILE A 487 4.71 -17.68 -0.97
CA ILE A 487 5.98 -16.98 -0.70
C ILE A 487 7.11 -17.99 -0.46
N ILE A 488 6.88 -18.97 0.42
CA ILE A 488 7.88 -19.99 0.78
C ILE A 488 8.22 -20.85 -0.44
N THR A 489 7.23 -21.33 -1.19
CA THR A 489 7.47 -22.16 -2.36
C THR A 489 8.21 -21.40 -3.46
N ASN A 490 7.87 -20.13 -3.69
CA ASN A 490 8.62 -19.30 -4.64
C ASN A 490 10.07 -19.08 -4.18
N ALA A 491 10.31 -18.82 -2.91
CA ALA A 491 11.66 -18.62 -2.38
C ALA A 491 12.54 -19.89 -2.52
N LEU A 492 11.96 -21.07 -2.33
CA LEU A 492 12.68 -22.34 -2.36
C LEU A 492 12.91 -22.89 -3.77
N PHE A 493 11.93 -22.75 -4.66
CA PHE A 493 11.94 -23.44 -5.95
C PHE A 493 12.17 -22.53 -7.14
N LYS A 494 12.23 -21.21 -6.97
CA LYS A 494 12.56 -20.28 -8.04
C LYS A 494 13.97 -20.55 -8.55
N GLN A 495 14.07 -20.82 -9.85
CA GLN A 495 15.36 -20.93 -10.55
C GLN A 495 15.46 -19.85 -11.61
N ARG A 496 16.65 -19.31 -11.80
CA ARG A 496 16.96 -18.28 -12.80
C ARG A 496 18.22 -18.67 -13.56
N LYS A 497 18.20 -18.43 -14.86
CA LYS A 497 19.36 -18.57 -15.72
C LYS A 497 19.37 -17.42 -16.72
N GLU A 498 20.49 -16.74 -16.84
CA GLU A 498 20.76 -15.77 -17.89
C GLU A 498 21.47 -16.49 -19.05
N ILE A 499 21.06 -16.24 -20.27
CA ILE A 499 21.46 -17.01 -21.43
C ILE A 499 21.65 -16.07 -22.59
N ILE A 500 22.73 -16.26 -23.34
CA ILE A 500 22.97 -15.60 -24.63
C ILE A 500 22.75 -16.64 -25.74
N LEU A 501 21.92 -16.32 -26.71
CA LEU A 501 21.58 -17.21 -27.82
C LEU A 501 21.82 -16.52 -29.16
N ASN A 502 22.43 -17.24 -30.09
CA ASN A 502 22.47 -16.88 -31.51
C ASN A 502 21.20 -17.38 -32.20
N LYS A 503 20.79 -16.76 -33.31
CA LYS A 503 19.64 -17.21 -34.10
C LYS A 503 19.78 -18.67 -34.50
N GLY A 504 18.75 -19.48 -34.21
CA GLY A 504 18.74 -20.93 -34.45
C GLY A 504 19.37 -21.76 -33.34
N GLU A 505 20.02 -21.15 -32.37
CA GLU A 505 20.64 -21.87 -31.25
C GLU A 505 19.57 -22.29 -30.21
N SER A 506 19.85 -23.43 -29.57
CA SER A 506 18.98 -24.00 -28.54
C SER A 506 19.73 -24.20 -27.23
N VAL A 507 19.09 -23.93 -26.12
CA VAL A 507 19.64 -24.16 -24.79
C VAL A 507 18.68 -25.01 -23.96
N GLN A 508 19.26 -25.90 -23.17
CA GLN A 508 18.49 -26.64 -22.18
C GLN A 508 18.50 -25.91 -20.82
N PHE A 509 17.32 -25.69 -20.26
CA PHE A 509 17.12 -25.20 -18.93
C PHE A 509 16.06 -26.05 -18.21
N LEU A 510 16.48 -26.76 -17.15
CA LEU A 510 15.66 -27.79 -16.52
C LEU A 510 15.17 -28.84 -17.56
N ASN A 511 13.84 -29.03 -17.64
CA ASN A 511 13.19 -29.94 -18.57
C ASN A 511 12.71 -29.23 -19.84
N TYR A 512 13.15 -27.98 -20.07
CA TYR A 512 12.78 -27.17 -21.24
C TYR A 512 13.96 -27.03 -22.19
N VAL A 513 13.68 -27.11 -23.47
CA VAL A 513 14.64 -26.75 -24.54
C VAL A 513 14.10 -25.48 -25.18
N ILE A 514 14.84 -24.39 -25.06
CA ILE A 514 14.48 -23.06 -25.56
C ILE A 514 15.31 -22.79 -26.80
N THR A 515 14.66 -22.52 -27.93
CA THR A 515 15.30 -22.24 -29.22
C THR A 515 14.96 -20.81 -29.66
N TYR A 516 15.96 -20.01 -29.97
CA TYR A 516 15.78 -18.70 -30.58
C TYR A 516 15.53 -18.82 -32.09
N LYS A 517 14.32 -18.50 -32.55
CA LYS A 517 13.91 -18.65 -33.95
C LYS A 517 14.18 -17.40 -34.78
N ASP A 518 13.64 -16.26 -34.35
CA ASP A 518 13.69 -15.01 -35.11
C ASP A 518 13.45 -13.79 -34.25
N VAL A 519 13.77 -12.62 -34.79
CA VAL A 519 13.39 -11.33 -34.24
C VAL A 519 12.74 -10.48 -35.33
N LYS A 520 11.65 -9.79 -34.99
CA LYS A 520 11.01 -8.81 -35.86
C LYS A 520 11.08 -7.44 -35.19
N SER A 521 11.66 -6.49 -35.92
CA SER A 521 11.81 -5.12 -35.45
C SER A 521 10.85 -4.20 -36.18
N GLY A 522 10.37 -3.16 -35.50
CA GLY A 522 9.46 -2.21 -36.10
C GLY A 522 9.13 -1.03 -35.20
N PHE A 523 8.31 -0.10 -35.71
CA PHE A 523 7.82 1.06 -34.96
C PHE A 523 6.31 0.93 -34.72
N LYS A 524 5.88 1.30 -33.51
CA LYS A 524 4.47 1.33 -33.16
C LYS A 524 4.18 2.50 -32.18
N GLY A 525 3.47 3.51 -32.70
CA GLY A 525 3.20 4.72 -31.92
C GLY A 525 4.49 5.43 -31.49
N ASP A 526 4.77 5.46 -30.18
CA ASP A 526 5.88 6.21 -29.56
C ASP A 526 7.13 5.36 -29.29
N TYR A 527 7.17 4.09 -29.71
CA TYR A 527 8.28 3.20 -29.42
C TYR A 527 8.72 2.35 -30.61
N PHE A 528 10.00 2.04 -30.63
CA PHE A 528 10.60 0.97 -31.43
C PHE A 528 10.50 -0.33 -30.66
N TYR A 529 10.19 -1.45 -31.32
CA TYR A 529 10.08 -2.75 -30.67
C TYR A 529 10.88 -3.83 -31.41
N ASN A 530 11.38 -4.78 -30.62
CA ASN A 530 11.91 -6.06 -31.06
C ASN A 530 11.01 -7.15 -30.50
N ASP A 531 10.25 -7.84 -31.36
CA ASP A 531 9.41 -9.00 -31.05
C ASP A 531 10.25 -10.28 -31.28
N ILE A 532 10.57 -10.99 -30.21
CA ILE A 532 11.47 -12.12 -30.21
C ILE A 532 10.66 -13.42 -30.28
N LYS A 533 10.90 -14.26 -31.28
CA LYS A 533 10.23 -15.55 -31.39
C LYS A 533 11.10 -16.66 -30.81
N LEU A 534 10.57 -17.26 -29.74
CA LEU A 534 11.17 -18.41 -29.06
C LEU A 534 10.28 -19.64 -29.24
N GLU A 535 10.90 -20.79 -29.41
CA GLU A 535 10.24 -22.10 -29.36
C GLU A 535 10.68 -22.84 -28.11
N ILE A 536 9.73 -23.23 -27.26
CA ILE A 536 9.99 -23.94 -26.02
C ILE A 536 9.45 -25.36 -26.13
N LYS A 537 10.35 -26.34 -26.06
CA LYS A 537 9.97 -27.76 -26.04
C LYS A 537 9.92 -28.28 -24.61
N TYR A 538 8.80 -28.89 -24.24
CA TYR A 538 8.59 -29.53 -22.94
C TYR A 538 7.78 -30.81 -23.11
N ASN A 539 8.30 -31.95 -22.69
CA ASN A 539 7.65 -33.27 -22.79
C ASN A 539 7.02 -33.55 -24.16
N GLY A 540 7.74 -33.24 -25.24
CA GLY A 540 7.28 -33.45 -26.62
C GLY A 540 6.27 -32.41 -27.14
N LYS A 541 5.82 -31.47 -26.31
CA LYS A 541 4.98 -30.33 -26.72
C LYS A 541 5.86 -29.14 -27.08
N ILE A 542 5.42 -28.40 -28.08
CA ILE A 542 6.05 -27.14 -28.51
C ILE A 542 5.12 -26.01 -28.09
N ILE A 543 5.68 -25.00 -27.43
CA ILE A 543 5.00 -23.76 -27.00
C ILE A 543 5.77 -22.62 -27.66
N GLU A 544 5.08 -21.72 -28.32
CA GLU A 544 5.67 -20.48 -28.83
C GLU A 544 5.63 -19.40 -27.74
N SER A 545 6.68 -18.62 -27.66
CA SER A 545 6.81 -17.50 -26.74
C SER A 545 7.34 -16.28 -27.50
N ASN A 546 6.74 -15.10 -27.23
CA ASN A 546 7.04 -13.87 -27.95
C ASN A 546 7.26 -12.70 -26.99
N PRO A 547 8.34 -12.69 -26.18
CA PRO A 547 8.69 -11.52 -25.39
C PRO A 547 9.14 -10.37 -26.30
N GLU A 548 8.83 -9.12 -25.90
CA GLU A 548 9.25 -7.93 -26.64
C GLU A 548 10.27 -7.11 -25.83
N LEU A 549 11.17 -6.44 -26.55
CA LEU A 549 11.99 -5.36 -25.98
C LEU A 549 11.60 -4.06 -26.67
N ARG A 550 11.09 -3.09 -25.89
CA ARG A 550 10.63 -1.80 -26.40
C ARG A 550 11.58 -0.68 -26.04
N PHE A 551 11.79 0.26 -26.97
CA PHE A 551 12.55 1.48 -26.73
C PHE A 551 11.67 2.70 -27.01
N TYR A 552 11.42 3.49 -25.96
CA TYR A 552 10.60 4.70 -26.00
C TYR A 552 11.49 5.93 -26.16
N HIS A 553 11.49 6.54 -27.35
CA HIS A 553 12.39 7.65 -27.69
C HIS A 553 12.16 8.88 -26.82
N LYS A 554 10.90 9.26 -26.56
CA LYS A 554 10.55 10.44 -25.73
C LYS A 554 11.02 10.31 -24.26
N TRP A 555 11.25 9.08 -23.79
CA TRP A 555 11.67 8.77 -22.43
C TRP A 555 13.13 8.31 -22.35
N ASN A 556 13.76 8.06 -23.50
CA ASN A 556 15.07 7.40 -23.58
C ASN A 556 15.15 6.14 -22.69
N MET A 557 14.12 5.30 -22.76
CA MET A 557 13.91 4.17 -21.87
C MET A 557 13.68 2.88 -22.65
N LYS A 558 14.39 1.82 -22.25
CA LYS A 558 14.11 0.44 -22.68
C LYS A 558 13.21 -0.24 -21.65
N THR A 559 12.18 -0.96 -22.11
CA THR A 559 11.30 -1.78 -21.26
C THR A 559 11.19 -3.19 -21.82
N PRO A 560 11.46 -4.23 -21.01
CA PRO A 560 11.15 -5.60 -21.40
C PRO A 560 9.65 -5.86 -21.23
N GLU A 561 8.99 -6.35 -22.26
CA GLU A 561 7.66 -6.92 -22.18
C GLU A 561 7.82 -8.43 -22.06
N VAL A 562 7.52 -8.93 -20.88
CA VAL A 562 7.76 -10.32 -20.53
C VAL A 562 6.70 -11.23 -21.12
N ASP A 563 7.09 -12.46 -21.46
CA ASP A 563 6.13 -13.52 -21.76
C ASP A 563 6.10 -14.54 -20.63
N ILE A 564 4.89 -14.90 -20.18
CA ILE A 564 4.67 -15.76 -19.01
C ILE A 564 3.78 -16.93 -19.42
N ILE A 565 4.35 -18.11 -19.39
CA ILE A 565 3.61 -19.35 -19.65
C ILE A 565 3.26 -19.98 -18.30
N THR A 566 2.00 -19.87 -17.91
CA THR A 566 1.50 -20.43 -16.64
C THR A 566 1.25 -21.93 -16.75
N THR A 567 1.83 -22.69 -15.85
CA THR A 567 1.62 -24.13 -15.71
C THR A 567 1.20 -24.51 -14.29
N LEU A 568 0.69 -25.75 -14.10
CA LEU A 568 0.36 -26.26 -12.75
C LEU A 568 1.59 -26.38 -11.83
N LYS A 569 2.81 -26.42 -12.40
CA LYS A 569 4.07 -26.53 -11.63
C LYS A 569 4.72 -25.18 -11.34
N GLY A 570 4.20 -24.10 -11.93
CA GLY A 570 4.73 -22.75 -11.83
C GLY A 570 4.77 -22.06 -13.19
N ASP A 571 5.20 -20.81 -13.18
CA ASP A 571 5.33 -19.98 -14.38
C ASP A 571 6.71 -20.15 -15.02
N ILE A 572 6.73 -20.22 -16.34
CA ILE A 572 7.94 -20.01 -17.14
C ILE A 572 7.94 -18.52 -17.48
N TYR A 573 8.87 -17.81 -16.87
CA TYR A 573 8.99 -16.36 -17.01
C TYR A 573 10.16 -16.04 -17.94
N ILE A 574 9.89 -15.32 -19.02
CA ILE A 574 10.88 -14.99 -20.05
C ILE A 574 10.92 -13.48 -20.21
N ALA A 575 12.09 -12.91 -19.98
CA ALA A 575 12.37 -11.50 -20.20
C ALA A 575 13.60 -11.36 -21.10
N VAL A 576 13.61 -10.38 -21.98
CA VAL A 576 14.71 -10.06 -22.86
C VAL A 576 15.41 -8.80 -22.36
N GLY A 577 16.70 -8.89 -22.09
CA GLY A 577 17.51 -7.78 -21.63
C GLY A 577 18.08 -6.93 -22.76
N GLU A 578 18.60 -7.59 -23.80
CA GLU A 578 19.25 -6.93 -24.92
C GLU A 578 19.12 -7.73 -26.21
N VAL A 579 19.00 -7.02 -27.32
CA VAL A 579 18.99 -7.58 -28.67
C VAL A 579 20.12 -6.91 -29.45
N ASP A 580 21.10 -7.72 -29.88
CA ASP A 580 22.15 -7.31 -30.83
C ASP A 580 21.70 -7.70 -32.24
N GLU A 581 21.19 -6.73 -32.98
CA GLU A 581 20.67 -6.95 -34.34
C GLU A 581 21.78 -7.24 -35.34
N GLU A 582 22.96 -6.65 -35.15
CA GLU A 582 24.12 -6.86 -36.08
C GLU A 582 24.64 -8.28 -35.98
N ASN A 583 24.80 -8.81 -34.79
CA ASN A 583 25.31 -10.17 -34.56
C ASN A 583 24.20 -11.21 -34.40
N LYS A 584 22.91 -10.81 -34.50
CA LYS A 584 21.73 -11.68 -34.31
C LYS A 584 21.77 -12.44 -32.98
N ARG A 585 22.19 -11.74 -31.91
CA ARG A 585 22.31 -12.30 -30.57
C ARG A 585 21.20 -11.75 -29.66
N LEU A 586 20.75 -12.62 -28.80
CA LEU A 586 19.73 -12.34 -27.79
C LEU A 586 20.34 -12.55 -26.39
N HIS A 587 20.17 -11.59 -25.49
CA HIS A 587 20.56 -11.70 -24.08
C HIS A 587 19.35 -11.54 -23.15
#